data_84a4816fc5dabe8f3296224840c4940e
#
_entry.id   84a4816fc5dabe8f3296224840c4940e
#
_cell.length_a   1.000
_cell.length_b   1.000
_cell.length_c   1.000
_cell.angle_alpha   90.00
_cell.angle_beta   90.00
_cell.angle_gamma   90.00
#
_symmetry.space_group_name_H-M   'P 1'
#
loop_
_entity.id
_entity.type
_entity.pdbx_description
1 polymer ?
#
loop_
_entity_poly.entity_id
_entity_poly.type
_entity_poly.pdbx_seq_one_letter_code
_entity_poly.pdbx_strand_id
1 'polypeptide(L)'
;MPLELAPKVYWVGAIDWTIRDFHGYLTEDGSTYNAYLIVDDHITLIDTVKKEFVPEMLARVAEIVDPAKIDYIVSNHVEMDHSGWLPEVINRVKPEKLFCSPMGKAGLSRHYKEDWPFVEVKTGSELSTGRYNLTFLETPMLHWPDSMMTYLKE
;
A
#
# COMPACT_ATOMS: atom_id res chain seq x y z
N MET A 1 14.03 -8.30 8.85
CA MET A 1 14.65 -6.97 9.01
C MET A 1 14.17 -6.09 7.85
N PRO A 2 13.56 -4.95 8.11
CA PRO A 2 13.11 -4.03 7.07
C PRO A 2 14.31 -3.42 6.33
N LEU A 3 14.13 -3.12 5.05
CA LEU A 3 15.15 -2.51 4.20
C LEU A 3 14.86 -1.00 4.08
N GLU A 4 15.75 -0.16 4.60
CA GLU A 4 15.68 1.28 4.41
C GLU A 4 16.18 1.64 3.01
N LEU A 5 15.33 2.31 2.23
CA LEU A 5 15.59 2.70 0.83
C LEU A 5 16.05 4.16 0.72
N ALA A 6 15.52 5.01 1.58
CA ALA A 6 15.86 6.42 1.75
C ALA A 6 15.64 6.78 3.23
N PRO A 7 16.11 7.94 3.72
CA PRO A 7 15.94 8.30 5.12
C PRO A 7 14.50 8.15 5.60
N LYS A 8 14.25 7.20 6.52
CA LYS A 8 12.91 6.88 7.08
C LYS A 8 11.89 6.36 6.06
N VAL A 9 12.32 5.88 4.91
CA VAL A 9 11.49 5.20 3.90
C VAL A 9 11.93 3.74 3.82
N TYR A 10 11.04 2.83 4.16
CA TYR A 10 11.36 1.42 4.32
C TYR A 10 10.53 0.55 3.36
N TRP A 11 11.15 -0.44 2.75
CA TRP A 11 10.43 -1.54 2.14
C TRP A 11 9.97 -2.51 3.24
N VAL A 12 8.68 -2.76 3.30
CA VAL A 12 8.05 -3.65 4.29
C VAL A 12 7.25 -4.78 3.63
N GLY A 13 7.35 -4.93 2.33
CA GLY A 13 6.67 -5.93 1.52
C GLY A 13 7.03 -7.37 1.85
N ALA A 14 6.76 -8.30 0.94
CA ALA A 14 7.06 -9.70 1.09
C ALA A 14 7.67 -10.31 -0.18
N ILE A 15 8.40 -11.43 -0.02
CA ILE A 15 8.93 -12.21 -1.13
C ILE A 15 8.27 -13.59 -1.10
N ASP A 16 7.56 -13.92 -2.14
CA ASP A 16 6.95 -15.24 -2.34
C ASP A 16 7.87 -16.12 -3.19
N TRP A 17 8.71 -16.88 -2.52
CA TRP A 17 9.65 -17.81 -3.16
C TRP A 17 8.98 -19.02 -3.79
N THR A 18 7.69 -19.26 -3.53
CA THR A 18 6.99 -20.49 -3.88
C THR A 18 6.08 -20.36 -5.08
N ILE A 19 5.64 -19.15 -5.40
CA ILE A 19 4.74 -18.92 -6.54
C ILE A 19 5.48 -19.21 -7.86
N ARG A 20 4.80 -19.94 -8.76
CA ARG A 20 5.38 -20.33 -10.07
C ARG A 20 4.54 -19.85 -11.25
N ASP A 21 3.34 -19.36 -10.99
CA ASP A 21 2.45 -18.74 -11.97
C ASP A 21 1.77 -17.54 -11.31
N PHE A 22 1.99 -16.35 -11.85
CA PHE A 22 1.40 -15.13 -11.36
C PHE A 22 0.93 -14.28 -12.54
N HIS A 23 -0.38 -14.00 -12.62
CA HIS A 23 -1.01 -13.31 -13.74
C HIS A 23 -0.75 -13.92 -15.12
N GLY A 24 -0.63 -15.24 -15.17
CA GLY A 24 -0.34 -15.97 -16.41
C GLY A 24 1.13 -15.91 -16.86
N TYR A 25 2.03 -15.42 -16.02
CA TYR A 25 3.46 -15.42 -16.24
C TYR A 25 4.15 -16.46 -15.37
N LEU A 26 5.12 -17.17 -15.93
CA LEU A 26 6.01 -18.04 -15.17
C LEU A 26 6.90 -17.18 -14.26
N THR A 27 6.95 -17.54 -12.98
CA THR A 27 7.77 -16.91 -11.96
C THR A 27 8.75 -17.93 -11.38
N GLU A 28 9.77 -18.26 -12.15
CA GLU A 28 10.71 -19.36 -11.83
C GLU A 28 11.39 -19.15 -10.47
N ASP A 29 11.70 -17.90 -10.12
CA ASP A 29 12.36 -17.51 -8.87
C ASP A 29 11.38 -16.92 -7.83
N GLY A 30 10.06 -17.03 -8.06
CA GLY A 30 9.05 -16.43 -7.20
C GLY A 30 8.66 -15.02 -7.62
N SER A 31 8.05 -14.26 -6.70
CA SER A 31 7.61 -12.87 -6.93
C SER A 31 7.73 -12.04 -5.65
N THR A 32 7.58 -10.73 -5.78
CA THR A 32 7.53 -9.79 -4.65
C THR A 32 6.19 -9.10 -4.58
N TYR A 33 5.71 -8.86 -3.36
CA TYR A 33 4.58 -7.97 -3.07
C TYR A 33 5.14 -6.75 -2.37
N ASN A 34 5.07 -5.60 -3.03
CA ASN A 34 5.78 -4.41 -2.57
C ASN A 34 4.86 -3.51 -1.75
N ALA A 35 5.27 -3.25 -0.53
CA ALA A 35 4.68 -2.28 0.36
C ALA A 35 5.77 -1.42 1.00
N TYR A 36 5.48 -0.15 1.26
CA TYR A 36 6.46 0.79 1.80
C TYR A 36 5.91 1.51 3.01
N LEU A 37 6.79 1.80 3.97
CA LEU A 37 6.48 2.59 5.15
C LEU A 37 7.31 3.86 5.16
N ILE A 38 6.64 5.00 5.26
CA ILE A 38 7.26 6.32 5.45
C ILE A 38 7.05 6.72 6.90
N VAL A 39 8.14 6.90 7.64
CA VAL A 39 8.12 7.33 9.05
C VAL A 39 8.44 8.81 9.12
N ASP A 40 7.41 9.62 9.19
CA ASP A 40 7.49 11.07 9.21
C ASP A 40 6.51 11.62 10.26
N ASP A 41 6.18 12.90 10.26
CA ASP A 41 5.18 13.52 11.15
C ASP A 41 3.83 12.78 11.04
N HIS A 42 3.47 12.36 9.81
CA HIS A 42 2.40 11.40 9.55
C HIS A 42 2.97 10.10 9.00
N ILE A 43 2.85 9.04 9.77
CA ILE A 43 3.33 7.72 9.37
C ILE A 43 2.38 7.15 8.30
N THR A 44 2.94 6.82 7.13
CA THR A 44 2.16 6.43 5.96
C THR A 44 2.59 5.06 5.45
N LEU A 45 1.63 4.14 5.33
CA LEU A 45 1.81 2.84 4.66
C LEU A 45 1.34 2.95 3.21
N ILE A 46 2.20 2.61 2.26
CA ILE A 46 1.90 2.60 0.83
C ILE A 46 1.75 1.16 0.38
N ASP A 47 0.56 0.81 -0.10
CA ASP A 47 0.08 -0.51 -0.44
C ASP A 47 0.17 -1.53 0.70
N THR A 48 -0.38 -2.70 0.47
CA THR A 48 -0.22 -3.87 1.31
C THR A 48 0.28 -5.03 0.44
N VAL A 49 0.15 -6.23 0.92
CA VAL A 49 0.63 -7.43 0.26
C VAL A 49 -0.49 -8.46 0.13
N LYS A 50 -0.24 -9.53 -0.60
CA LYS A 50 -1.14 -10.67 -0.66
C LYS A 50 -1.46 -11.20 0.75
N LYS A 51 -2.69 -11.65 0.96
CA LYS A 51 -3.26 -12.03 2.26
C LYS A 51 -2.33 -12.86 3.13
N GLU A 52 -1.71 -13.87 2.55
CA GLU A 52 -0.85 -14.83 3.25
C GLU A 52 0.40 -14.18 3.86
N PHE A 53 0.82 -13.04 3.32
CA PHE A 53 2.04 -12.33 3.72
C PHE A 53 1.78 -11.10 4.60
N VAL A 54 0.52 -10.75 4.87
CA VAL A 54 0.19 -9.61 5.74
C VAL A 54 0.78 -9.75 7.15
N PRO A 55 0.79 -10.94 7.80
CA PRO A 55 1.45 -11.10 9.09
C PRO A 55 2.96 -10.77 9.03
N GLU A 56 3.64 -11.15 7.95
CA GLU A 56 5.06 -10.88 7.73
C GLU A 56 5.31 -9.38 7.50
N MET A 57 4.49 -8.74 6.67
CA MET A 57 4.53 -7.28 6.45
C MET A 57 4.35 -6.52 7.77
N LEU A 58 3.33 -6.85 8.55
CA LEU A 58 3.06 -6.20 9.84
C LEU A 58 4.16 -6.44 10.86
N ALA A 59 4.80 -7.62 10.84
CA ALA A 59 5.97 -7.90 11.68
C ALA A 59 7.15 -6.99 11.30
N ARG A 60 7.41 -6.76 9.99
CA ARG A 60 8.43 -5.81 9.54
C ARG A 60 8.10 -4.37 9.93
N VAL A 61 6.84 -3.96 9.82
CA VAL A 61 6.39 -2.65 10.31
C VAL A 61 6.65 -2.52 11.79
N ALA A 62 6.33 -3.55 12.59
CA ALA A 62 6.51 -3.54 14.05
C ALA A 62 7.99 -3.47 14.49
N GLU A 63 8.94 -3.87 13.65
CA GLU A 63 10.38 -3.64 13.90
C GLU A 63 10.76 -2.16 13.80
N ILE A 64 9.96 -1.32 13.14
CA ILE A 64 10.24 0.10 12.89
C ILE A 64 9.38 0.97 13.80
N VAL A 65 8.05 0.75 13.76
CA VAL A 65 7.05 1.50 14.53
C VAL A 65 5.92 0.57 14.96
N ASP A 66 5.20 0.94 16.02
CA ASP A 66 3.94 0.27 16.36
C ASP A 66 2.94 0.46 15.19
N PRO A 67 2.40 -0.61 14.60
CA PRO A 67 1.43 -0.51 13.50
C PRO A 67 0.22 0.38 13.82
N ALA A 68 -0.19 0.47 15.08
CA ALA A 68 -1.29 1.34 15.52
C ALA A 68 -0.96 2.84 15.44
N LYS A 69 0.27 3.21 15.12
CA LYS A 69 0.70 4.60 14.91
C LYS A 69 0.71 5.02 13.45
N ILE A 70 0.31 4.14 12.53
CA ILE A 70 0.18 4.50 11.13
C ILE A 70 -1.05 5.40 10.96
N ASP A 71 -0.84 6.62 10.52
CA ASP A 71 -1.90 7.62 10.32
C ASP A 71 -2.63 7.41 9.00
N TYR A 72 -1.89 7.09 7.95
CA TYR A 72 -2.42 7.02 6.59
C TYR A 72 -2.08 5.70 5.90
N ILE A 73 -3.02 5.24 5.07
CA ILE A 73 -2.76 4.18 4.09
C ILE A 73 -3.00 4.75 2.69
N VAL A 74 -2.13 4.41 1.75
CA VAL A 74 -2.32 4.66 0.32
C VAL A 74 -2.53 3.32 -0.37
N SER A 75 -3.60 3.16 -1.13
CA SER A 75 -3.84 2.00 -1.99
C SER A 75 -3.70 2.42 -3.45
N ASN A 76 -2.56 2.09 -4.07
CA ASN A 76 -2.29 2.40 -5.47
C ASN A 76 -3.06 1.48 -6.41
N HIS A 77 -3.42 0.27 -5.96
CA HIS A 77 -4.09 -0.73 -6.76
C HIS A 77 -4.98 -1.64 -5.90
N VAL A 78 -6.13 -2.05 -6.45
CA VAL A 78 -7.13 -2.84 -5.71
C VAL A 78 -6.97 -4.35 -5.86
N GLU A 79 -6.04 -4.81 -6.69
CA GLU A 79 -5.80 -6.23 -6.91
C GLU A 79 -5.33 -6.92 -5.62
N MET A 80 -5.59 -8.23 -5.50
CA MET A 80 -5.46 -8.96 -4.24
C MET A 80 -4.03 -9.08 -3.71
N ASP A 81 -3.03 -8.87 -4.55
CA ASP A 81 -1.62 -8.79 -4.17
C ASP A 81 -1.23 -7.44 -3.55
N HIS A 82 -2.09 -6.42 -3.70
CA HIS A 82 -1.97 -5.10 -3.07
C HIS A 82 -3.01 -4.86 -1.97
N SER A 83 -4.17 -5.52 -2.04
CA SER A 83 -5.28 -5.25 -1.12
C SER A 83 -5.86 -6.50 -0.44
N GLY A 84 -5.27 -7.66 -0.65
CA GLY A 84 -5.87 -8.96 -0.35
C GLY A 84 -6.32 -9.21 1.09
N TRP A 85 -5.85 -8.44 2.06
CA TRP A 85 -6.30 -8.50 3.45
C TRP A 85 -6.38 -7.10 4.08
N LEU A 86 -6.69 -6.12 3.25
CA LEU A 86 -6.82 -4.73 3.67
C LEU A 86 -7.75 -4.52 4.87
N PRO A 87 -8.90 -5.25 5.01
CA PRO A 87 -9.73 -5.15 6.21
C PRO A 87 -8.97 -5.43 7.51
N GLU A 88 -8.14 -6.46 7.55
CA GLU A 88 -7.35 -6.79 8.74
C GLU A 88 -6.28 -5.74 9.03
N VAL A 89 -5.63 -5.23 7.99
CA VAL A 89 -4.65 -4.14 8.13
C VAL A 89 -5.33 -2.90 8.70
N ILE A 90 -6.47 -2.48 8.13
CA ILE A 90 -7.24 -1.33 8.61
C ILE A 90 -7.72 -1.54 10.05
N ASN A 91 -8.17 -2.73 10.42
CA ASN A 91 -8.61 -3.02 11.79
C ASN A 91 -7.47 -2.91 12.81
N ARG A 92 -6.24 -3.26 12.42
CA ARG A 92 -5.06 -3.14 13.30
C ARG A 92 -4.49 -1.75 13.35
N VAL A 93 -4.40 -1.11 12.20
CA VAL A 93 -3.82 0.23 12.03
C VAL A 93 -4.78 1.32 12.48
N LYS A 94 -6.06 1.21 12.10
CA LYS A 94 -7.11 2.22 12.29
C LYS A 94 -6.70 3.58 11.71
N PRO A 95 -6.36 3.63 10.42
CA PRO A 95 -5.83 4.83 9.81
C PRO A 95 -6.86 5.96 9.84
N GLU A 96 -6.39 7.19 9.97
CA GLU A 96 -7.23 8.37 9.84
C GLU A 96 -7.77 8.55 8.42
N LYS A 97 -6.98 8.14 7.42
CA LYS A 97 -7.31 8.27 5.99
C LYS A 97 -6.77 7.11 5.18
N LEU A 98 -7.58 6.72 4.18
CA LEU A 98 -7.22 5.76 3.14
C LEU A 98 -7.27 6.46 1.77
N PHE A 99 -6.10 6.77 1.22
CA PHE A 99 -5.97 7.45 -0.07
C PHE A 99 -6.01 6.44 -1.22
N CYS A 100 -6.81 6.70 -2.22
CA CYS A 100 -6.90 5.89 -3.44
C CYS A 100 -7.47 6.72 -4.60
N SER A 101 -7.38 6.20 -5.82
CA SER A 101 -8.07 6.80 -6.98
C SER A 101 -9.60 6.68 -6.83
N PRO A 102 -10.41 7.47 -7.55
CA PRO A 102 -11.87 7.30 -7.56
C PRO A 102 -12.30 5.89 -7.95
N MET A 103 -11.62 5.27 -8.93
CA MET A 103 -11.88 3.88 -9.32
C MET A 103 -11.39 2.88 -8.28
N GLY A 104 -10.32 3.19 -7.57
CA GLY A 104 -9.83 2.42 -6.42
C GLY A 104 -10.86 2.38 -5.31
N LYS A 105 -11.43 3.53 -4.92
CA LYS A 105 -12.53 3.58 -3.95
C LYS A 105 -13.73 2.75 -4.40
N ALA A 106 -14.14 2.90 -5.67
CA ALA A 106 -15.26 2.15 -6.19
C ALA A 106 -15.01 0.62 -6.14
N GLY A 107 -13.78 0.20 -6.49
CA GLY A 107 -13.35 -1.20 -6.44
C GLY A 107 -13.33 -1.76 -5.02
N LEU A 108 -12.64 -1.09 -4.10
CA LEU A 108 -12.51 -1.50 -2.70
C LEU A 108 -13.87 -1.55 -1.99
N SER A 109 -14.71 -0.49 -2.16
CA SER A 109 -16.06 -0.45 -1.55
C SER A 109 -16.97 -1.56 -2.09
N ARG A 110 -16.88 -1.88 -3.38
CA ARG A 110 -17.67 -2.98 -3.98
C ARG A 110 -17.22 -4.34 -3.49
N HIS A 111 -15.92 -4.54 -3.35
CA HIS A 111 -15.33 -5.82 -2.96
C HIS A 111 -15.52 -6.11 -1.47
N TYR A 112 -15.17 -5.15 -0.62
CA TYR A 112 -15.18 -5.35 0.84
C TYR A 112 -16.49 -4.94 1.51
N LYS A 113 -17.28 -4.07 0.87
CA LYS A 113 -18.56 -3.54 1.40
C LYS A 113 -18.40 -2.81 2.74
N GLU A 114 -17.26 -2.14 2.91
CA GLU A 114 -16.91 -1.39 4.11
C GLU A 114 -16.92 0.11 3.80
N ASP A 115 -17.25 0.91 4.82
CA ASP A 115 -17.19 2.37 4.78
C ASP A 115 -15.93 2.86 5.50
N TRP A 116 -14.80 2.78 4.79
CA TRP A 116 -13.52 3.21 5.31
C TRP A 116 -13.31 4.72 5.12
N PRO A 117 -12.32 5.34 5.82
CA PRO A 117 -12.06 6.77 5.73
C PRO A 117 -11.39 7.15 4.39
N PHE A 118 -12.08 6.89 3.29
CA PHE A 118 -11.58 7.12 1.94
C PHE A 118 -11.34 8.60 1.66
N VAL A 119 -10.18 8.88 1.05
CA VAL A 119 -9.84 10.15 0.43
C VAL A 119 -9.50 9.90 -1.04
N GLU A 120 -10.36 10.36 -1.94
CA GLU A 120 -10.12 10.25 -3.37
C GLU A 120 -9.05 11.24 -3.81
N VAL A 121 -8.02 10.74 -4.50
CA VAL A 121 -6.94 11.54 -5.08
C VAL A 121 -6.89 11.36 -6.58
N LYS A 122 -6.37 12.38 -7.28
CA LYS A 122 -6.24 12.42 -8.73
C LYS A 122 -4.81 12.82 -9.10
N THR A 123 -4.48 12.70 -10.36
CA THR A 123 -3.20 13.19 -10.88
C THR A 123 -2.96 14.63 -10.47
N GLY A 124 -1.82 14.88 -9.82
CA GLY A 124 -1.42 16.17 -9.28
C GLY A 124 -1.93 16.48 -7.88
N SER A 125 -2.74 15.61 -7.26
CA SER A 125 -3.05 15.73 -5.83
C SER A 125 -1.77 15.53 -5.02
N GLU A 126 -1.61 16.27 -3.93
CA GLU A 126 -0.44 16.19 -3.06
C GLU A 126 -0.85 15.86 -1.62
N LEU A 127 0.03 15.14 -0.92
CA LEU A 127 -0.08 14.82 0.50
C LEU A 127 1.26 15.10 1.16
N SER A 128 1.28 16.03 2.10
CA SER A 128 2.46 16.21 2.97
C SER A 128 2.39 15.23 4.14
N THR A 129 3.50 14.52 4.36
CA THR A 129 3.66 13.66 5.54
C THR A 129 4.50 14.32 6.63
N GLY A 130 5.01 15.52 6.36
CA GLY A 130 5.94 16.30 7.19
C GLY A 130 7.11 16.76 6.33
N ARG A 131 8.24 16.09 6.41
CA ARG A 131 9.41 16.32 5.55
C ARG A 131 9.12 15.98 4.09
N TYR A 132 8.39 14.89 3.85
CA TYR A 132 8.13 14.37 2.51
C TYR A 132 6.79 14.86 1.96
N ASN A 133 6.75 15.05 0.64
CA ASN A 133 5.54 15.31 -0.12
C ASN A 133 5.31 14.19 -1.12
N LEU A 134 4.13 13.61 -1.06
CA LEU A 134 3.67 12.60 -2.00
C LEU A 134 2.81 13.28 -3.07
N THR A 135 3.09 12.97 -4.34
CA THR A 135 2.26 13.39 -5.47
C THR A 135 1.62 12.16 -6.09
N PHE A 136 0.32 12.18 -6.31
CA PHE A 136 -0.41 11.07 -6.90
C PHE A 136 -0.54 11.24 -8.42
N LEU A 137 -0.43 10.12 -9.15
CA LEU A 137 -0.61 10.05 -10.60
C LEU A 137 -1.54 8.89 -10.94
N GLU A 138 -2.72 9.20 -11.45
CA GLU A 138 -3.60 8.16 -11.99
C GLU A 138 -2.97 7.57 -13.26
N THR A 139 -2.94 6.25 -13.35
CA THR A 139 -2.41 5.49 -14.48
C THR A 139 -3.44 4.46 -14.95
N PRO A 140 -4.67 4.93 -15.33
CA PRO A 140 -5.77 4.05 -15.63
C PRO A 140 -5.41 3.09 -16.78
N MET A 141 -5.80 1.81 -16.63
CA MET A 141 -5.49 0.71 -17.56
C MET A 141 -4.00 0.35 -17.66
N LEU A 142 -3.20 0.80 -16.71
CA LEU A 142 -1.82 0.35 -16.57
C LEU A 142 -1.63 -0.35 -15.19
N HIS A 143 -2.25 -1.57 -14.92
CA HIS A 143 -3.01 -2.35 -15.94
C HIS A 143 -4.54 -2.40 -15.69
N TRP A 144 -5.05 -1.93 -14.57
CA TRP A 144 -6.48 -1.85 -14.24
C TRP A 144 -6.97 -0.39 -14.22
N PRO A 145 -8.31 -0.18 -14.27
CA PRO A 145 -8.88 1.18 -14.30
C PRO A 145 -8.56 2.02 -13.05
N ASP A 146 -8.30 1.38 -11.91
CA ASP A 146 -8.05 2.01 -10.62
C ASP A 146 -6.58 2.37 -10.40
N SER A 147 -5.67 1.83 -11.21
CA SER A 147 -4.23 1.94 -11.01
C SER A 147 -3.76 3.39 -10.89
N MET A 148 -2.92 3.64 -9.91
CA MET A 148 -2.22 4.91 -9.72
C MET A 148 -0.81 4.69 -9.21
N MET A 149 0.01 5.73 -9.25
CA MET A 149 1.36 5.76 -8.69
C MET A 149 1.44 6.83 -7.63
N THR A 150 2.25 6.57 -6.61
CA THR A 150 2.61 7.54 -5.58
C THR A 150 4.07 7.93 -5.78
N TYR A 151 4.31 9.19 -6.16
CA TYR A 151 5.64 9.74 -6.30
C TYR A 151 6.06 10.45 -5.02
N LEU A 152 7.17 10.03 -4.44
CA LEU A 152 7.78 10.68 -3.28
C LEU A 152 8.85 11.65 -3.79
N LYS A 153 8.65 12.92 -3.49
CA LYS A 153 9.61 13.98 -3.80
C LYS A 153 10.47 14.23 -2.55
N GLU A 154 11.78 14.16 -2.72
CA GLU A 154 12.78 14.54 -1.70
C GLU A 154 12.83 16.06 -1.49
#